data_4b383662129f69dafc20b8ca7ed0b2a4
#
_entry.id   4b383662129f69dafc20b8ca7ed0b2a4
#
_cell.length_a   1.000
_cell.length_b   1.000
_cell.length_c   1.000
_cell.angle_alpha   90.00
_cell.angle_beta   90.00
_cell.angle_gamma   90.00
#
_symmetry.space_group_name_H-M   'P 1'
#
loop_
_entity.id
_entity.type
_entity.pdbx_description
1 polymer ?
#
loop_
_entity_poly.entity_id
_entity_poly.type
_entity_poly.pdbx_seq_one_letter_code
_entity_poly.pdbx_strand_id
1 'polypeptide(L)'
;MLLFDIESNGLLEDMTVIHCLCISDGHKNIIRYGPDTVERGIKRLHNAIRSGEGICGHNIINFDIPAIQKLYPWFSIDRTQRKSVVDTLVLARLIYSNIGESDYGRYRAGKLPGTLIGSHKLAAWGYRLGVLKGTYAEDTEDAWAVFNEEMLDYNEQDVVV
;
A
#
# COMPACT_ATOMS: atom_id res chain seq x y z
N MET A 1 4.34 13.76 6.08
CA MET A 1 4.30 12.28 6.05
C MET A 1 4.11 11.83 4.62
N LEU A 2 4.89 10.89 4.15
CA LEU A 2 4.77 10.34 2.79
C LEU A 2 3.87 9.10 2.82
N LEU A 3 2.86 9.07 1.95
CA LEU A 3 2.05 7.88 1.69
C LEU A 3 2.72 7.09 0.59
N PHE A 4 2.75 5.75 0.69
CA PHE A 4 3.38 4.93 -0.33
C PHE A 4 2.79 3.53 -0.40
N ASP A 5 3.02 2.90 -1.54
CA ASP A 5 2.73 1.49 -1.83
C ASP A 5 3.77 0.95 -2.82
N ILE A 6 4.07 -0.35 -2.78
CA ILE A 6 4.99 -1.03 -3.70
C ILE A 6 4.31 -2.20 -4.40
N GLU A 7 4.81 -2.52 -5.61
CA GLU A 7 4.48 -3.78 -6.28
C GLU A 7 5.74 -4.63 -6.49
N SER A 8 5.59 -5.94 -6.33
CA SER A 8 6.68 -6.90 -6.40
C SER A 8 6.27 -8.14 -7.19
N ASN A 9 7.27 -8.94 -7.60
CA ASN A 9 7.04 -10.17 -8.36
C ASN A 9 6.55 -11.36 -7.54
N GLY A 10 6.12 -11.16 -6.30
CA GLY A 10 5.62 -12.25 -5.46
C GLY A 10 5.42 -11.84 -4.01
N LEU A 11 5.01 -12.81 -3.19
CA LEU A 11 4.87 -12.63 -1.75
C LEU A 11 6.26 -12.55 -1.08
N LEU A 12 6.29 -12.09 0.17
CA LEU A 12 7.52 -11.79 0.90
C LEU A 12 8.55 -12.95 0.90
N GLU A 13 8.09 -14.20 0.91
CA GLU A 13 8.99 -15.37 0.91
C GLU A 13 9.69 -15.55 -0.44
N ASP A 14 8.94 -15.43 -1.54
CA ASP A 14 9.39 -15.77 -2.90
C ASP A 14 9.87 -14.57 -3.72
N MET A 15 9.50 -13.34 -3.33
CA MET A 15 9.84 -12.15 -4.09
C MET A 15 11.34 -11.92 -4.22
N THR A 16 11.75 -11.49 -5.39
CA THR A 16 13.15 -11.18 -5.75
C THR A 16 13.33 -9.77 -6.31
N VAL A 17 12.22 -9.07 -6.64
CA VAL A 17 12.27 -7.72 -7.18
C VAL A 17 11.06 -6.89 -6.72
N ILE A 18 11.30 -5.61 -6.44
CA ILE A 18 10.25 -4.59 -6.37
C ILE A 18 10.19 -3.92 -7.73
N HIS A 19 9.07 -4.06 -8.41
CA HIS A 19 8.84 -3.55 -9.75
C HIS A 19 8.63 -2.05 -9.79
N CYS A 20 7.84 -1.55 -8.86
CA CYS A 20 7.53 -0.12 -8.79
C CYS A 20 7.16 0.32 -7.38
N LEU A 21 7.13 1.63 -7.22
CA LEU A 21 6.80 2.33 -5.99
C LEU A 21 6.11 3.65 -6.35
N CYS A 22 4.98 3.93 -5.74
CA CYS A 22 4.34 5.24 -5.79
C CYS A 22 4.42 5.94 -4.44
N ILE A 23 4.71 7.24 -4.46
CA ILE A 23 4.79 8.07 -3.25
C ILE A 23 3.94 9.32 -3.42
N SER A 24 3.03 9.57 -2.48
CA SER A 24 2.28 10.83 -2.35
C SER A 24 2.74 11.61 -1.12
N ASP A 25 2.69 12.93 -1.20
CA ASP A 25 2.93 13.83 -0.07
C ASP A 25 1.63 14.17 0.72
N GLY A 26 0.53 13.47 0.38
CA GLY A 26 -0.80 13.74 0.96
C GLY A 26 -1.55 14.87 0.24
N HIS A 27 -0.93 15.52 -0.74
CA HIS A 27 -1.54 16.42 -1.70
C HIS A 27 -1.71 15.68 -3.03
N LYS A 28 -2.25 16.31 -4.04
CA LYS A 28 -2.56 15.65 -5.33
C LYS A 28 -1.33 15.18 -6.15
N ASN A 29 -0.13 15.32 -5.64
CA ASN A 29 1.09 14.95 -6.35
C ASN A 29 1.53 13.54 -5.94
N ILE A 30 1.47 12.61 -6.90
CA ILE A 30 2.02 11.27 -6.76
C ILE A 30 3.26 11.18 -7.65
N ILE A 31 4.36 10.72 -7.08
CA ILE A 31 5.60 10.44 -7.82
C ILE A 31 5.69 8.94 -8.02
N ARG A 32 5.81 8.54 -9.27
CA ARG A 32 5.88 7.17 -9.74
C ARG A 32 7.35 6.79 -9.95
N TYR A 33 7.74 5.64 -9.44
CA TYR A 33 9.07 5.07 -9.61
C TYR A 33 8.95 3.68 -10.23
N GLY A 34 9.39 3.53 -11.47
CA GLY A 34 9.49 2.25 -12.16
C GLY A 34 10.80 1.52 -11.82
N PRO A 35 11.10 0.40 -12.50
CA PRO A 35 12.23 -0.49 -12.16
C PRO A 35 13.59 0.22 -12.05
N ASP A 36 13.89 1.13 -12.96
CA ASP A 36 15.17 1.86 -12.98
C ASP A 36 15.28 2.95 -11.92
N THR A 37 14.17 3.32 -11.27
CA THR A 37 14.10 4.45 -10.35
C THR A 37 13.58 4.08 -8.95
N VAL A 38 13.13 2.85 -8.74
CA VAL A 38 12.54 2.37 -7.48
C VAL A 38 13.47 2.60 -6.29
N GLU A 39 14.78 2.34 -6.45
CA GLU A 39 15.77 2.57 -5.40
C GLU A 39 15.82 4.05 -4.97
N ARG A 40 15.63 4.98 -5.90
CA ARG A 40 15.56 6.41 -5.61
C ARG A 40 14.34 6.75 -4.75
N GLY A 41 13.20 6.11 -5.04
CA GLY A 41 11.99 6.24 -4.22
C GLY A 41 12.19 5.69 -2.81
N ILE A 42 12.83 4.51 -2.67
CA ILE A 42 13.15 3.90 -1.37
C ILE A 42 14.09 4.80 -0.56
N LYS A 43 15.10 5.42 -1.18
CA LYS A 43 15.97 6.42 -0.52
C LYS A 43 15.16 7.62 0.00
N ARG A 44 14.15 8.05 -0.75
CA ARG A 44 13.25 9.13 -0.30
C ARG A 44 12.45 8.73 0.95
N LEU A 45 11.87 7.51 0.98
CA LEU A 45 11.18 6.99 2.17
C LEU A 45 12.12 6.90 3.38
N HIS A 46 13.33 6.38 3.18
CA HIS A 46 14.34 6.28 4.25
C HIS A 46 14.69 7.66 4.83
N ASN A 47 14.87 8.66 3.98
CA ASN A 47 15.14 10.03 4.41
C ASN A 47 13.96 10.64 5.18
N ALA A 48 12.71 10.38 4.75
CA ALA A 48 11.50 10.84 5.45
C ALA A 48 11.42 10.26 6.87
N ILE A 49 11.76 8.97 7.04
CA ILE A 49 11.83 8.35 8.36
C ILE A 49 12.91 9.01 9.22
N ARG A 50 14.11 9.22 8.67
CA ARG A 50 15.25 9.80 9.40
C ARG A 50 15.05 11.26 9.78
N SER A 51 14.34 12.02 8.96
CA SER A 51 13.99 13.42 9.25
C SER A 51 12.83 13.59 10.23
N GLY A 52 12.13 12.48 10.55
CA GLY A 52 10.93 12.53 11.38
C GLY A 52 9.66 12.95 10.62
N GLU A 53 9.73 13.13 9.30
CA GLU A 53 8.55 13.37 8.45
C GLU A 53 7.60 12.17 8.49
N GLY A 54 8.16 10.96 8.45
CA GLY A 54 7.43 9.70 8.56
C GLY A 54 6.85 9.19 7.24
N ILE A 55 6.44 7.92 7.31
CA ILE A 55 5.82 7.17 6.19
C ILE A 55 4.50 6.55 6.62
N CYS A 56 3.59 6.39 5.66
CA CYS A 56 2.27 5.81 5.85
C CYS A 56 1.90 4.92 4.67
N GLY A 57 1.17 3.84 4.91
CA GLY A 57 0.60 3.00 3.87
C GLY A 57 -0.29 1.91 4.46
N HIS A 58 -0.85 1.07 3.62
CA HIS A 58 -1.80 0.04 4.03
C HIS A 58 -1.13 -1.32 4.15
N ASN A 59 -1.06 -1.90 5.36
CA ASN A 59 -0.39 -3.18 5.63
C ASN A 59 1.14 -3.15 5.46
N ILE A 60 1.74 -1.97 5.51
CA ILE A 60 3.17 -1.78 5.23
C ILE A 60 4.09 -2.44 6.26
N ILE A 61 3.61 -2.64 7.50
CA ILE A 61 4.40 -3.30 8.55
C ILE A 61 4.57 -4.80 8.24
N ASN A 62 3.58 -5.43 7.63
CA ASN A 62 3.63 -6.86 7.32
C ASN A 62 4.17 -7.17 5.92
N PHE A 63 4.17 -6.22 4.99
CA PHE A 63 4.60 -6.49 3.61
C PHE A 63 5.64 -5.49 3.11
N ASP A 64 5.30 -4.24 2.86
CA ASP A 64 6.15 -3.30 2.13
C ASP A 64 7.50 -3.05 2.82
N ILE A 65 7.47 -2.77 4.13
CA ILE A 65 8.70 -2.53 4.89
C ILE A 65 9.60 -3.77 4.91
N PRO A 66 9.13 -4.98 5.26
CA PRO A 66 9.92 -6.20 5.15
C PRO A 66 10.42 -6.50 3.73
N ALA A 67 9.60 -6.26 2.71
CA ALA A 67 9.98 -6.43 1.30
C ALA A 67 11.14 -5.50 0.91
N ILE A 68 11.04 -4.22 1.27
CA ILE A 68 12.10 -3.25 1.04
C ILE A 68 13.37 -3.66 1.81
N GLN A 69 13.26 -4.05 3.07
CA GLN A 69 14.40 -4.47 3.89
C GLN A 69 15.09 -5.74 3.36
N LYS A 70 14.31 -6.67 2.79
CA LYS A 70 14.85 -7.89 2.17
C LYS A 70 15.75 -7.57 0.98
N LEU A 71 15.35 -6.64 0.11
CA LEU A 71 16.08 -6.32 -1.12
C LEU A 71 17.07 -5.16 -0.96
N TYR A 72 16.82 -4.29 0.02
CA TYR A 72 17.65 -3.11 0.31
C TYR A 72 18.06 -3.11 1.80
N PRO A 73 19.07 -3.91 2.20
CA PRO A 73 19.44 -4.07 3.63
C PRO A 73 19.87 -2.77 4.33
N TRP A 74 20.21 -1.74 3.57
CA TRP A 74 20.51 -0.41 4.11
C TRP A 74 19.24 0.35 4.55
N PHE A 75 18.05 -0.06 4.11
CA PHE A 75 16.79 0.50 4.56
C PHE A 75 16.45 -0.05 5.96
N SER A 76 16.84 0.67 6.97
CA SER A 76 16.64 0.27 8.36
C SER A 76 15.77 1.27 9.12
N ILE A 77 14.97 0.75 10.03
CA ILE A 77 14.09 1.54 10.91
C ILE A 77 14.45 1.18 12.35
N ASP A 78 15.10 2.06 13.05
CA ASP A 78 15.45 1.86 14.44
C ASP A 78 14.23 2.03 15.39
N ARG A 79 14.43 1.69 16.67
CA ARG A 79 13.35 1.74 17.66
C ARG A 79 12.77 3.15 17.84
N THR A 80 13.58 4.19 17.70
CA THR A 80 13.16 5.59 17.88
C THR A 80 12.38 6.12 16.69
N GLN A 81 12.63 5.56 15.52
CA GLN A 81 12.01 5.91 14.25
C GLN A 81 10.65 5.22 14.01
N ARG A 82 10.34 4.15 14.76
CA ARG A 82 9.06 3.42 14.62
C ARG A 82 7.83 4.31 14.78
N LYS A 83 7.91 5.37 15.58
CA LYS A 83 6.84 6.37 15.74
C LYS A 83 6.54 7.16 14.45
N SER A 84 7.45 7.12 13.48
CA SER A 84 7.30 7.77 12.17
C SER A 84 6.72 6.81 11.11
N VAL A 85 6.27 5.62 11.52
CA VAL A 85 5.63 4.63 10.64
C VAL A 85 4.17 4.49 11.02
N VAL A 86 3.28 4.71 10.07
CA VAL A 86 1.84 4.58 10.23
C VAL A 86 1.31 3.52 9.29
N ASP A 87 0.68 2.49 9.85
CA ASP A 87 0.01 1.44 9.06
C ASP A 87 -1.51 1.63 9.16
N THR A 88 -2.13 1.97 8.05
CA THR A 88 -3.57 2.25 8.01
C THR A 88 -4.42 1.00 8.23
N LEU A 89 -3.93 -0.21 7.92
CA LEU A 89 -4.63 -1.45 8.24
C LEU A 89 -4.71 -1.67 9.76
N VAL A 90 -3.61 -1.42 10.47
CA VAL A 90 -3.55 -1.52 11.93
C VAL A 90 -4.47 -0.50 12.57
N LEU A 91 -4.39 0.76 12.15
CA LEU A 91 -5.26 1.83 12.65
C LEU A 91 -6.74 1.54 12.38
N ALA A 92 -7.06 1.09 11.17
CA ALA A 92 -8.43 0.76 10.80
C ALA A 92 -9.02 -0.35 11.68
N ARG A 93 -8.25 -1.39 11.99
CA ARG A 93 -8.67 -2.46 12.90
C ARG A 93 -8.88 -1.99 14.34
N LEU A 94 -8.06 -1.06 14.81
CA LEU A 94 -8.19 -0.49 16.15
C LEU A 94 -9.39 0.43 16.28
N ILE A 95 -9.58 1.34 15.32
CA ILE A 95 -10.61 2.39 15.38
C ILE A 95 -11.99 1.86 15.00
N TYR A 96 -12.05 0.96 14.01
CA TYR A 96 -13.28 0.46 13.41
C TYR A 96 -13.46 -1.04 13.63
N SER A 97 -13.23 -1.53 14.85
CA SER A 97 -13.29 -2.97 15.18
C SER A 97 -14.66 -3.61 14.88
N ASN A 98 -15.74 -2.85 14.91
CA ASN A 98 -17.11 -3.28 14.63
C ASN A 98 -17.67 -2.80 13.28
N ILE A 99 -16.80 -2.46 12.32
CA ILE A 99 -17.20 -1.85 11.02
C ILE A 99 -18.22 -2.70 10.25
N GLY A 100 -18.24 -4.02 10.47
CA GLY A 100 -19.21 -4.94 9.86
C GLY A 100 -20.65 -4.54 10.12
N GLU A 101 -20.98 -3.97 11.27
CA GLU A 101 -22.35 -3.52 11.59
C GLU A 101 -22.81 -2.41 10.63
N SER A 102 -21.94 -1.43 10.35
CA SER A 102 -22.23 -0.34 9.41
C SER A 102 -22.21 -0.79 7.95
N ASP A 103 -21.44 -1.82 7.63
CA ASP A 103 -21.29 -2.34 6.28
C ASP A 103 -22.58 -3.06 5.78
N TYR A 104 -23.37 -3.66 6.67
CA TYR A 104 -24.65 -4.24 6.28
C TYR A 104 -25.61 -3.23 5.66
N GLY A 105 -25.58 -1.98 6.11
CA GLY A 105 -26.33 -0.90 5.50
C GLY A 105 -25.84 -0.57 4.08
N ARG A 106 -24.52 -0.51 3.89
CA ARG A 106 -23.90 -0.29 2.57
C ARG A 106 -24.16 -1.44 1.61
N TYR A 107 -24.07 -2.68 2.09
CA TYR A 107 -24.36 -3.87 1.31
C TYR A 107 -25.80 -3.87 0.79
N ARG A 108 -26.78 -3.63 1.66
CA ARG A 108 -28.21 -3.56 1.26
C ARG A 108 -28.47 -2.42 0.27
N ALA A 109 -27.71 -1.36 0.33
CA ALA A 109 -27.77 -0.24 -0.61
C ALA A 109 -27.00 -0.48 -1.93
N GLY A 110 -26.39 -1.67 -2.12
CA GLY A 110 -25.57 -1.98 -3.29
C GLY A 110 -24.23 -1.22 -3.37
N LYS A 111 -23.78 -0.65 -2.26
CA LYS A 111 -22.56 0.19 -2.19
C LYS A 111 -21.33 -0.55 -1.70
N LEU A 112 -21.45 -1.80 -1.28
CA LEU A 112 -20.35 -2.66 -0.80
C LEU A 112 -20.66 -4.11 -1.16
N PRO A 113 -19.73 -4.86 -1.78
CA PRO A 113 -19.89 -6.30 -2.01
C PRO A 113 -19.98 -7.05 -0.67
N GLY A 114 -20.81 -8.11 -0.63
CA GLY A 114 -21.01 -8.91 0.58
C GLY A 114 -19.75 -9.57 1.10
N THR A 115 -18.82 -9.93 0.22
CA THR A 115 -17.50 -10.50 0.54
C THR A 115 -16.56 -9.54 1.27
N LEU A 116 -16.87 -8.24 1.26
CA LEU A 116 -16.07 -7.19 1.90
C LEU A 116 -16.67 -6.68 3.21
N ILE A 117 -17.81 -7.22 3.66
CA ILE A 117 -18.42 -6.86 4.95
C ILE A 117 -17.43 -7.18 6.08
N GLY A 118 -17.15 -6.19 6.93
CA GLY A 118 -16.21 -6.31 8.05
C GLY A 118 -14.73 -6.40 7.65
N SER A 119 -14.43 -6.38 6.35
CA SER A 119 -13.05 -6.43 5.86
C SER A 119 -12.35 -5.08 6.03
N HIS A 120 -11.08 -5.12 6.44
CA HIS A 120 -10.20 -3.95 6.49
C HIS A 120 -9.21 -3.88 5.32
N LYS A 121 -9.35 -4.74 4.29
CA LYS A 121 -8.54 -4.66 3.08
C LYS A 121 -8.72 -3.31 2.37
N LEU A 122 -7.70 -2.86 1.65
CA LEU A 122 -7.74 -1.60 0.89
C LEU A 122 -8.96 -1.53 -0.06
N ALA A 123 -9.28 -2.64 -0.75
CA ALA A 123 -10.47 -2.74 -1.59
C ALA A 123 -11.78 -2.39 -0.84
N ALA A 124 -11.93 -2.85 0.42
CA ALA A 124 -13.12 -2.53 1.21
C ALA A 124 -13.17 -1.05 1.59
N TRP A 125 -12.02 -0.45 1.86
CA TRP A 125 -11.92 0.99 2.10
C TRP A 125 -12.22 1.81 0.85
N GLY A 126 -11.78 1.35 -0.32
CA GLY A 126 -12.13 1.97 -1.59
C GLY A 126 -13.64 2.11 -1.79
N TYR A 127 -14.40 1.04 -1.52
CA TYR A 127 -15.87 1.08 -1.56
C TYR A 127 -16.48 2.04 -0.52
N ARG A 128 -15.94 2.06 0.71
CA ARG A 128 -16.45 2.93 1.78
C ARG A 128 -16.21 4.41 1.52
N LEU A 129 -15.07 4.74 0.91
CA LEU A 129 -14.65 6.10 0.60
C LEU A 129 -15.15 6.58 -0.78
N GLY A 130 -15.65 5.66 -1.62
CA GLY A 130 -16.08 5.97 -2.99
C GLY A 130 -14.91 6.19 -3.97
N VAL A 131 -13.73 5.69 -3.63
CA VAL A 131 -12.51 5.72 -4.45
C VAL A 131 -12.07 4.28 -4.63
N LEU A 132 -12.48 3.65 -5.74
CA LEU A 132 -12.25 2.24 -5.95
C LEU A 132 -10.77 1.93 -6.21
N LYS A 133 -10.29 0.87 -5.60
CA LYS A 133 -9.03 0.22 -5.94
C LYS A 133 -9.08 -0.30 -7.38
N GLY A 134 -7.98 -0.23 -8.10
CA GLY A 134 -7.85 -0.80 -9.43
C GLY A 134 -8.01 -2.33 -9.43
N THR A 135 -8.28 -2.89 -10.60
CA THR A 135 -8.40 -4.33 -10.86
C THR A 135 -7.22 -4.78 -11.74
N TYR A 136 -6.05 -4.92 -11.15
CA TYR A 136 -4.88 -5.46 -11.86
C TYR A 136 -4.76 -6.95 -11.55
N ALA A 137 -4.40 -7.77 -12.55
CA ALA A 137 -4.06 -9.19 -12.39
C ALA A 137 -5.21 -10.11 -11.91
N GLU A 138 -6.47 -9.68 -11.95
CA GLU A 138 -7.59 -10.55 -11.57
C GLU A 138 -7.77 -11.74 -12.52
N ASP A 139 -7.30 -11.62 -13.78
CA ASP A 139 -7.49 -12.60 -14.86
C ASP A 139 -6.18 -13.15 -15.45
N THR A 140 -4.99 -12.87 -14.87
CA THR A 140 -3.70 -13.23 -15.46
C THR A 140 -2.78 -13.91 -14.44
N GLU A 141 -2.48 -15.19 -14.65
CA GLU A 141 -1.71 -16.03 -13.71
C GLU A 141 -0.28 -15.50 -13.44
N ASP A 142 0.35 -14.84 -14.43
CA ASP A 142 1.73 -14.32 -14.35
C ASP A 142 1.82 -12.79 -14.38
N ALA A 143 0.72 -12.08 -14.08
CA ALA A 143 0.69 -10.62 -14.18
C ALA A 143 1.76 -9.90 -13.34
N TRP A 144 2.18 -10.52 -12.25
CA TRP A 144 3.20 -10.00 -11.33
C TRP A 144 4.64 -10.38 -11.70
N ALA A 145 4.85 -11.26 -12.68
CA ALA A 145 6.19 -11.75 -13.01
C ALA A 145 7.09 -10.67 -13.63
N VAL A 146 6.52 -9.78 -14.42
CA VAL A 146 7.24 -8.73 -15.17
C VAL A 146 6.54 -7.40 -15.02
N PHE A 147 7.35 -6.34 -14.82
CA PHE A 147 6.84 -4.97 -14.78
C PHE A 147 6.12 -4.57 -16.07
N ASN A 148 5.02 -3.83 -15.93
CA ASN A 148 4.34 -3.10 -17.00
C ASN A 148 3.71 -1.80 -16.47
N GLU A 149 3.30 -0.92 -17.38
CA GLU A 149 2.70 0.37 -17.00
C GLU A 149 1.36 0.24 -16.28
N GLU A 150 0.58 -0.80 -16.59
CA GLU A 150 -0.70 -1.05 -15.91
C GLU A 150 -0.50 -1.40 -14.43
N MET A 151 0.59 -2.13 -14.11
CA MET A 151 1.01 -2.37 -12.71
C MET A 151 1.35 -1.06 -11.99
N LEU A 152 2.01 -0.14 -12.68
CA LEU A 152 2.35 1.17 -12.11
C LEU A 152 1.11 2.06 -11.91
N ASP A 153 0.14 2.01 -12.83
CA ASP A 153 -1.16 2.70 -12.70
C ASP A 153 -1.97 2.12 -11.52
N TYR A 154 -1.93 0.80 -11.36
CA TYR A 154 -2.55 0.11 -10.23
C TYR A 154 -1.92 0.52 -8.89
N ASN A 155 -0.58 0.54 -8.82
CA ASN A 155 0.16 0.99 -7.64
C ASN A 155 -0.14 2.45 -7.27
N GLU A 156 -0.26 3.34 -8.28
CA GLU A 156 -0.68 4.72 -8.08
C GLU A 156 -2.09 4.79 -7.47
N GLN A 157 -3.02 3.99 -7.99
CA GLN A 157 -4.40 3.95 -7.49
C GLN A 157 -4.47 3.46 -6.04
N ASP A 158 -3.61 2.53 -5.62
CA ASP A 158 -3.56 2.04 -4.24
C ASP A 158 -3.09 3.12 -3.26
N VAL A 159 -2.23 4.05 -3.70
CA VAL A 159 -1.83 5.23 -2.91
C VAL A 159 -2.94 6.28 -2.82
N VAL A 160 -3.89 6.31 -3.77
CA VAL A 160 -5.03 7.25 -3.78
C VAL A 160 -6.15 6.81 -2.82
N VAL A 161 -6.34 5.49 -2.62
CA VAL A 161 -7.35 4.93 -1.72
C VAL A 161 -6.98 5.11 -0.25
#